data_dea379f6d7d8ccde7b862d869dfabbe6
#
_entry.id   dea379f6d7d8ccde7b862d869dfabbe6
#
_cell.length_a   1.000
_cell.length_b   1.000
_cell.length_c   1.000
_cell.angle_alpha   90.00
_cell.angle_beta   90.00
_cell.angle_gamma   90.00
#
_symmetry.space_group_name_H-M   'P 1'
#
loop_
_entity.id
_entity.type
_entity.pdbx_description
1 polymer ?
#
loop_
_entity_poly.entity_id
_entity_poly.type
_entity_poly.pdbx_seq_one_letter_code
_entity_poly.pdbx_strand_id
1 'polypeptide(L)'
;LDKDVRISDALTFLAGDRQHLEEAWPGDIIGLHNHGTIQIGDTFTSGEKLQFTGIPHFAPEMFRRVRLKDPLKSKQLQKGLKELSEEGATQVFMPQNSNDLIVGAVGVLQFEVVAYRLKEEYKVDCVYEPVNINTVRWVACDDEKKFNEFKKKAHDQLSVDGGGHLTYLAPSRVNLQLMQERYPDIQFRNTREH
;
A
#
# COMPACT_ATOMS: atom_id res chain seq x y z
N LEU A 1 13.02 -2.55 9.98
CA LEU A 1 12.98 -3.41 11.19
C LEU A 1 14.41 -3.84 11.50
N ASP A 2 14.97 -3.38 12.63
CA ASP A 2 16.31 -3.79 13.09
C ASP A 2 16.18 -5.20 13.72
N LYS A 3 16.19 -6.26 12.88
CA LYS A 3 16.04 -7.66 13.32
C LYS A 3 17.06 -8.53 12.63
N ASP A 4 17.68 -9.44 13.37
CA ASP A 4 18.45 -10.51 12.80
C ASP A 4 17.51 -11.54 12.16
N VAL A 5 17.67 -11.76 10.86
CA VAL A 5 16.89 -12.71 10.09
C VAL A 5 17.85 -13.79 9.57
N ARG A 6 17.56 -15.04 9.89
CA ARG A 6 18.28 -16.16 9.29
C ARG A 6 17.71 -16.43 7.90
N ILE A 7 18.50 -16.20 6.87
CA ILE A 7 18.15 -16.55 5.50
C ILE A 7 18.46 -18.02 5.32
N SER A 8 17.43 -18.84 5.11
CA SER A 8 17.56 -20.21 4.65
C SER A 8 17.18 -20.25 3.18
N ASP A 9 17.98 -20.89 2.34
CA ASP A 9 17.67 -21.19 0.96
C ASP A 9 17.42 -19.96 0.04
N ALA A 10 18.48 -19.33 -0.41
CA ALA A 10 18.42 -18.41 -1.52
C ALA A 10 18.12 -19.17 -2.82
N LEU A 11 17.24 -18.62 -3.65
CA LEU A 11 16.82 -19.18 -4.92
C LEU A 11 17.19 -18.24 -6.07
N THR A 12 17.55 -18.80 -7.19
CA THR A 12 17.63 -18.08 -8.47
C THR A 12 16.50 -18.53 -9.40
N PHE A 13 16.10 -17.64 -10.31
CA PHE A 13 15.07 -17.91 -11.31
C PHE A 13 15.75 -17.97 -12.68
N LEU A 14 15.81 -19.16 -13.27
CA LEU A 14 16.34 -19.35 -14.61
C LEU A 14 15.25 -19.98 -15.50
N ALA A 15 14.78 -19.22 -16.50
CA ALA A 15 13.78 -19.67 -17.47
C ALA A 15 12.51 -20.33 -16.88
N GLY A 16 12.08 -19.90 -15.69
CA GLY A 16 10.89 -20.43 -15.01
C GLY A 16 11.17 -21.50 -13.97
N ASP A 17 12.38 -22.04 -13.92
CA ASP A 17 12.81 -22.99 -12.89
C ASP A 17 13.41 -22.29 -11.68
N ARG A 18 13.17 -22.86 -10.48
CA ARG A 18 13.75 -22.41 -9.22
C ARG A 18 14.95 -23.31 -8.89
N GLN A 19 16.12 -22.72 -8.76
CA GLN A 19 17.32 -23.43 -8.37
C GLN A 19 17.90 -22.85 -7.08
N HIS A 20 18.45 -23.70 -6.23
CA HIS A 20 19.19 -23.26 -5.05
C HIS A 20 20.42 -22.48 -5.46
N LEU A 21 20.68 -21.37 -4.79
CA LEU A 21 21.80 -20.50 -5.04
C LEU A 21 22.74 -20.55 -3.83
N GLU A 22 23.99 -20.96 -4.06
CA GLU A 22 25.03 -20.96 -3.03
C GLU A 22 25.83 -19.65 -3.00
N GLU A 23 25.98 -19.00 -4.15
CA GLU A 23 26.71 -17.73 -4.30
C GLU A 23 25.94 -16.77 -5.19
N ALA A 24 25.93 -15.48 -4.82
CA ALA A 24 25.34 -14.40 -5.62
C ALA A 24 26.36 -13.26 -5.81
N TRP A 25 26.32 -12.63 -6.96
CA TRP A 25 27.21 -11.53 -7.32
C TRP A 25 26.45 -10.20 -7.32
N PRO A 26 27.15 -9.05 -7.15
CA PRO A 26 26.52 -7.74 -7.24
C PRO A 26 25.77 -7.55 -8.56
N GLY A 27 24.47 -7.27 -8.47
CA GLY A 27 23.55 -7.16 -9.60
C GLY A 27 22.65 -8.37 -9.81
N ASP A 28 22.88 -9.48 -9.13
CA ASP A 28 22.02 -10.65 -9.21
C ASP A 28 20.67 -10.41 -8.50
N ILE A 29 19.63 -11.00 -9.07
CA ILE A 29 18.28 -11.03 -8.45
C ILE A 29 18.10 -12.40 -7.81
N ILE A 30 17.94 -12.41 -6.50
CA ILE A 30 17.75 -13.63 -5.72
C ILE A 30 16.36 -13.67 -5.09
N GLY A 31 15.78 -14.86 -4.99
CA GLY A 31 14.53 -15.11 -4.26
C GLY A 31 14.83 -15.54 -2.83
N LEU A 32 14.14 -14.93 -1.87
CA LEU A 32 14.18 -15.33 -0.48
C LEU A 32 12.80 -15.81 -0.05
N HIS A 33 12.76 -16.88 0.75
CA HIS A 33 11.50 -17.32 1.32
C HIS A 33 11.04 -16.37 2.42
N ASN A 34 9.88 -15.76 2.23
CA ASN A 34 9.32 -14.80 3.19
C ASN A 34 8.23 -15.47 4.05
N HIS A 35 8.48 -15.55 5.36
CA HIS A 35 7.49 -16.01 6.35
C HIS A 35 6.61 -14.87 6.90
N GLY A 36 6.42 -13.79 6.14
CA GLY A 36 5.59 -12.65 6.53
C GLY A 36 6.31 -11.60 7.39
N THR A 37 7.65 -11.66 7.47
CA THR A 37 8.46 -10.71 8.25
C THR A 37 9.20 -9.70 7.39
N ILE A 38 9.30 -9.94 6.09
CA ILE A 38 10.03 -9.13 5.11
C ILE A 38 9.05 -8.30 4.31
N GLN A 39 9.32 -7.00 4.18
CA GLN A 39 8.49 -6.07 3.42
C GLN A 39 9.28 -5.47 2.24
N ILE A 40 8.56 -4.95 1.25
CA ILE A 40 9.17 -4.20 0.15
C ILE A 40 9.87 -2.96 0.74
N GLY A 41 11.14 -2.75 0.35
CA GLY A 41 11.98 -1.69 0.88
C GLY A 41 12.89 -2.11 2.03
N ASP A 42 12.69 -3.32 2.61
CA ASP A 42 13.63 -3.84 3.61
C ASP A 42 15.01 -4.11 2.99
N THR A 43 16.03 -3.73 3.72
CA THR A 43 17.43 -3.94 3.35
C THR A 43 18.04 -5.04 4.21
N PHE A 44 18.66 -6.01 3.57
CA PHE A 44 19.43 -7.06 4.25
C PHE A 44 20.91 -6.72 4.22
N THR A 45 21.55 -6.75 5.36
CA THR A 45 22.99 -6.48 5.47
C THR A 45 23.66 -7.51 6.36
N SER A 46 24.96 -7.70 6.17
CA SER A 46 25.79 -8.51 7.06
C SER A 46 26.84 -7.61 7.70
N GLY A 47 26.62 -7.25 8.95
CA GLY A 47 27.56 -6.48 9.77
C GLY A 47 27.35 -4.96 9.81
N GLU A 48 27.24 -4.27 8.68
CA GLU A 48 26.97 -2.83 8.64
C GLU A 48 25.47 -2.52 8.66
N LYS A 49 25.07 -1.50 9.40
CA LYS A 49 23.68 -0.98 9.33
C LYS A 49 23.54 -0.10 8.10
N LEU A 50 23.10 -0.69 7.00
CA LEU A 50 22.80 0.00 5.75
C LEU A 50 21.29 0.04 5.54
N GLN A 51 20.80 1.14 5.00
CA GLN A 51 19.44 1.27 4.51
C GLN A 51 19.44 1.91 3.13
N PHE A 52 18.94 1.20 2.14
CA PHE A 52 18.70 1.78 0.82
C PHE A 52 17.39 2.54 0.86
N THR A 53 17.45 3.81 0.52
CA THR A 53 16.28 4.69 0.40
C THR A 53 15.95 4.89 -1.08
N GLY A 54 14.73 5.33 -1.39
CA GLY A 54 14.38 5.73 -2.75
C GLY A 54 13.48 4.77 -3.52
N ILE A 55 12.80 3.82 -2.85
CA ILE A 55 11.66 3.14 -3.46
C ILE A 55 10.40 3.93 -3.08
N PRO A 56 9.93 4.87 -3.92
CA PRO A 56 8.77 5.67 -3.58
C PRO A 56 7.49 4.88 -3.80
N HIS A 57 6.55 4.98 -2.87
CA HIS A 57 5.16 4.61 -3.10
C HIS A 57 4.48 5.78 -3.80
N PHE A 58 4.21 5.62 -5.09
CA PHE A 58 3.46 6.62 -5.86
C PHE A 58 1.97 6.55 -5.54
N ALA A 59 1.31 7.70 -5.56
CA ALA A 59 -0.13 7.75 -5.46
C ALA A 59 -0.76 7.02 -6.66
N PRO A 60 -1.77 6.15 -6.44
CA PRO A 60 -2.49 5.49 -7.51
C PRO A 60 -3.31 6.50 -8.33
N GLU A 61 -3.61 6.14 -9.57
CA GLU A 61 -4.36 6.99 -10.51
C GLU A 61 -5.84 6.59 -10.61
N MET A 62 -6.17 5.37 -10.20
CA MET A 62 -7.51 4.82 -10.28
C MET A 62 -7.94 4.26 -8.94
N PHE A 63 -9.21 4.48 -8.59
CA PHE A 63 -9.78 4.05 -7.31
C PHE A 63 -11.08 3.30 -7.52
N ARG A 64 -11.29 2.21 -6.76
CA ARG A 64 -12.52 1.43 -6.74
C ARG A 64 -12.85 1.01 -5.31
N ARG A 65 -14.13 1.02 -4.98
CA ARG A 65 -14.62 0.42 -3.73
C ARG A 65 -14.77 -1.08 -3.94
N VAL A 66 -14.31 -1.85 -2.97
CA VAL A 66 -14.50 -3.30 -2.96
C VAL A 66 -15.81 -3.64 -2.26
N ARG A 67 -16.67 -4.40 -2.94
CA ARG A 67 -17.90 -4.95 -2.37
C ARG A 67 -17.82 -6.48 -2.34
N LEU A 68 -18.08 -7.04 -1.18
CA LEU A 68 -18.21 -8.47 -1.00
C LEU A 68 -19.52 -8.98 -1.59
N LYS A 69 -19.48 -10.10 -2.27
CA LYS A 69 -20.69 -10.86 -2.61
C LYS A 69 -21.23 -11.63 -1.40
N ASP A 70 -20.33 -12.09 -0.52
CA ASP A 70 -20.65 -12.78 0.72
C ASP A 70 -20.15 -11.96 1.93
N PRO A 71 -21.05 -11.30 2.69
CA PRO A 71 -20.66 -10.47 3.84
C PRO A 71 -19.89 -11.23 4.94
N LEU A 72 -20.05 -12.55 5.04
CA LEU A 72 -19.37 -13.37 6.05
C LEU A 72 -17.84 -13.44 5.82
N LYS A 73 -17.39 -13.11 4.64
CA LYS A 73 -15.97 -13.14 4.25
C LYS A 73 -15.22 -11.81 4.46
N SER A 74 -15.78 -10.91 5.27
CA SER A 74 -15.16 -9.59 5.51
C SER A 74 -13.75 -9.67 6.08
N LYS A 75 -13.50 -10.58 7.02
CA LYS A 75 -12.16 -10.78 7.61
C LYS A 75 -11.15 -11.30 6.58
N GLN A 76 -11.58 -12.24 5.73
CA GLN A 76 -10.74 -12.78 4.66
C GLN A 76 -10.41 -11.72 3.62
N LEU A 77 -11.39 -10.86 3.26
CA LEU A 77 -11.16 -9.73 2.37
C LEU A 77 -10.12 -8.77 2.94
N GLN A 78 -10.29 -8.35 4.20
CA GLN A 78 -9.34 -7.43 4.85
C GLN A 78 -7.94 -8.02 4.90
N LYS A 79 -7.82 -9.31 5.27
CA LYS A 79 -6.54 -10.01 5.29
C LYS A 79 -5.92 -10.06 3.89
N GLY A 80 -6.67 -10.50 2.89
CA GLY A 80 -6.18 -10.62 1.51
C GLY A 80 -5.75 -9.28 0.92
N LEU A 81 -6.54 -8.23 1.09
CA LEU A 81 -6.19 -6.89 0.60
C LEU A 81 -4.95 -6.34 1.32
N LYS A 82 -4.82 -6.58 2.63
CA LYS A 82 -3.64 -6.15 3.38
C LYS A 82 -2.38 -6.84 2.85
N GLU A 83 -2.39 -8.17 2.71
CA GLU A 83 -1.24 -8.94 2.21
C GLU A 83 -0.89 -8.55 0.76
N LEU A 84 -1.89 -8.41 -0.13
CA LEU A 84 -1.69 -7.93 -1.50
C LEU A 84 -1.13 -6.50 -1.56
N SER A 85 -1.49 -5.65 -0.61
CA SER A 85 -0.94 -4.31 -0.48
C SER A 85 0.52 -4.33 0.01
N GLU A 86 0.85 -5.20 0.95
CA GLU A 86 2.21 -5.41 1.45
C GLU A 86 3.15 -5.98 0.37
N GLU A 87 2.62 -6.79 -0.55
CA GLU A 87 3.33 -7.29 -1.74
C GLU A 87 3.46 -6.24 -2.86
N GLY A 88 2.86 -5.06 -2.71
CA GLY A 88 2.86 -4.01 -3.74
C GLY A 88 1.96 -4.28 -4.94
N ALA A 89 1.12 -5.32 -4.89
CA ALA A 89 0.20 -5.65 -5.97
C ALA A 89 -0.89 -4.57 -6.16
N THR A 90 -1.21 -3.84 -5.10
CA THR A 90 -2.20 -2.76 -5.08
C THR A 90 -1.95 -1.85 -3.89
N GLN A 91 -2.72 -0.76 -3.77
CA GLN A 91 -2.76 0.06 -2.56
C GLN A 91 -4.18 0.02 -1.98
N VAL A 92 -4.28 -0.03 -0.66
CA VAL A 92 -5.56 -0.11 0.05
C VAL A 92 -5.71 1.08 0.96
N PHE A 93 -6.90 1.69 0.93
CA PHE A 93 -7.26 2.84 1.75
C PHE A 93 -8.54 2.54 2.53
N MET A 94 -8.52 2.85 3.80
CA MET A 94 -9.64 2.65 4.73
C MET A 94 -10.16 4.02 5.18
N PRO A 95 -11.27 4.53 4.61
CA PRO A 95 -11.85 5.80 5.02
C PRO A 95 -12.21 5.80 6.51
N GLN A 96 -11.98 6.93 7.19
CA GLN A 96 -12.24 7.02 8.62
C GLN A 96 -13.75 7.13 8.96
N ASN A 97 -14.56 7.55 7.99
CA ASN A 97 -16.01 7.75 8.15
C ASN A 97 -16.87 6.55 7.73
N SER A 98 -16.25 5.46 7.26
CA SER A 98 -16.96 4.25 6.81
C SER A 98 -16.11 3.00 7.00
N ASN A 99 -16.72 1.83 6.86
CA ASN A 99 -16.02 0.54 6.82
C ASN A 99 -15.70 0.10 5.39
N ASP A 100 -15.72 1.01 4.44
CA ASP A 100 -15.40 0.72 3.06
C ASP A 100 -13.90 0.40 2.90
N LEU A 101 -13.59 -0.44 1.94
CA LEU A 101 -12.24 -0.70 1.50
C LEU A 101 -12.10 -0.15 0.07
N ILE A 102 -11.20 0.81 -0.09
CA ILE A 102 -10.88 1.43 -1.37
C ILE A 102 -9.56 0.84 -1.86
N VAL A 103 -9.57 0.32 -3.06
CA VAL A 103 -8.37 -0.17 -3.75
C VAL A 103 -7.91 0.89 -4.74
N GLY A 104 -6.62 1.22 -4.67
CA GLY A 104 -5.94 2.12 -5.60
C GLY A 104 -5.00 1.36 -6.51
N ALA A 105 -5.00 1.69 -7.79
CA ALA A 105 -4.18 1.07 -8.82
C ALA A 105 -3.67 2.09 -9.84
N VAL A 106 -2.59 1.75 -10.53
CA VAL A 106 -2.05 2.55 -11.63
C VAL A 106 -2.78 2.24 -12.94
N GLY A 107 -3.30 1.02 -13.08
CA GLY A 107 -3.99 0.58 -14.29
C GLY A 107 -5.15 -0.38 -14.02
N VAL A 108 -6.06 -0.49 -14.98
CA VAL A 108 -7.29 -1.32 -14.88
C VAL A 108 -6.98 -2.79 -14.61
N LEU A 109 -5.95 -3.34 -15.25
CA LEU A 109 -5.58 -4.75 -15.11
C LEU A 109 -5.20 -5.13 -13.67
N GLN A 110 -4.69 -4.20 -12.88
CA GLN A 110 -4.38 -4.48 -11.47
C GLN A 110 -5.63 -4.85 -10.68
N PHE A 111 -6.78 -4.24 -10.96
CA PHE A 111 -8.04 -4.61 -10.29
C PHE A 111 -8.46 -6.05 -10.63
N GLU A 112 -8.28 -6.47 -11.88
CA GLU A 112 -8.59 -7.84 -12.31
C GLU A 112 -7.68 -8.86 -11.63
N VAL A 113 -6.38 -8.58 -11.59
CA VAL A 113 -5.39 -9.41 -10.89
C VAL A 113 -5.71 -9.52 -9.41
N VAL A 114 -6.02 -8.40 -8.73
CA VAL A 114 -6.37 -8.39 -7.32
C VAL A 114 -7.66 -9.20 -7.08
N ALA A 115 -8.70 -9.03 -7.90
CA ALA A 115 -9.94 -9.81 -7.76
C ALA A 115 -9.70 -11.31 -7.98
N TYR A 116 -8.90 -11.67 -8.97
CA TYR A 116 -8.52 -13.05 -9.25
C TYR A 116 -7.77 -13.67 -8.04
N ARG A 117 -6.76 -12.98 -7.52
CA ARG A 117 -5.98 -13.44 -6.37
C ARG A 117 -6.83 -13.55 -5.11
N LEU A 118 -7.71 -12.57 -4.84
CA LEU A 118 -8.66 -12.65 -3.73
C LEU A 118 -9.54 -13.89 -3.82
N LYS A 119 -10.01 -14.24 -5.01
CA LYS A 119 -10.83 -15.42 -5.24
C LYS A 119 -10.03 -16.71 -5.07
N GLU A 120 -8.87 -16.82 -5.71
CA GLU A 120 -8.09 -18.06 -5.74
C GLU A 120 -7.35 -18.33 -4.42
N GLU A 121 -6.74 -17.32 -3.82
CA GLU A 121 -5.89 -17.48 -2.64
C GLU A 121 -6.70 -17.36 -1.33
N TYR A 122 -7.66 -16.40 -1.28
CA TYR A 122 -8.40 -16.09 -0.05
C TYR A 122 -9.85 -16.59 -0.07
N LYS A 123 -10.30 -17.17 -1.19
CA LYS A 123 -11.67 -17.65 -1.41
C LYS A 123 -12.73 -16.55 -1.21
N VAL A 124 -12.37 -15.33 -1.60
CA VAL A 124 -13.21 -14.13 -1.51
C VAL A 124 -13.64 -13.71 -2.91
N ASP A 125 -14.94 -13.71 -3.16
CA ASP A 125 -15.53 -13.18 -4.38
C ASP A 125 -16.02 -11.75 -4.14
N CYS A 126 -15.52 -10.80 -4.91
CA CYS A 126 -15.83 -9.39 -4.78
C CYS A 126 -16.15 -8.74 -6.12
N VAL A 127 -16.76 -7.57 -6.07
CA VAL A 127 -16.98 -6.69 -7.21
C VAL A 127 -16.44 -5.30 -6.89
N TYR A 128 -16.14 -4.54 -7.93
CA TYR A 128 -15.67 -3.17 -7.80
C TYR A 128 -16.75 -2.18 -8.17
N GLU A 129 -16.92 -1.17 -7.32
CA GLU A 129 -17.81 -0.04 -7.55
C GLU A 129 -16.99 1.25 -7.79
N PRO A 130 -17.45 2.14 -8.66
CA PRO A 130 -16.81 3.44 -8.83
C PRO A 130 -16.92 4.26 -7.55
N VAL A 131 -15.91 5.10 -7.31
CA VAL A 131 -15.88 6.06 -6.20
C VAL A 131 -15.53 7.45 -6.71
N ASN A 132 -15.98 8.47 -6.02
CA ASN A 132 -15.64 9.85 -6.33
C ASN A 132 -14.30 10.23 -5.68
N ILE A 133 -13.23 9.59 -6.10
CA ILE A 133 -11.85 9.86 -5.68
C ILE A 133 -11.01 10.00 -6.95
N ASN A 134 -10.35 11.14 -7.09
CA ASN A 134 -9.50 11.43 -8.22
C ASN A 134 -8.01 11.24 -7.89
N THR A 135 -7.62 11.54 -6.66
CA THR A 135 -6.23 11.41 -6.22
C THR A 135 -6.14 11.25 -4.71
N VAL A 136 -5.01 10.73 -4.25
CA VAL A 136 -4.68 10.60 -2.83
C VAL A 136 -3.40 11.37 -2.52
N ARG A 137 -3.29 11.88 -1.30
CA ARG A 137 -2.07 12.48 -0.76
C ARG A 137 -1.83 11.98 0.66
N TRP A 138 -0.60 11.65 0.96
CA TRP A 138 -0.18 11.43 2.34
C TRP A 138 -0.05 12.75 3.05
N VAL A 139 -0.63 12.87 4.25
CA VAL A 139 -0.70 14.13 4.96
C VAL A 139 0.13 14.08 6.24
N ALA A 140 0.91 15.13 6.45
CA ALA A 140 1.72 15.33 7.63
C ALA A 140 1.72 16.81 8.05
N CYS A 141 1.98 17.07 9.33
CA CYS A 141 2.13 18.40 9.87
C CYS A 141 2.99 18.34 11.12
N ASP A 142 3.89 19.30 11.27
CA ASP A 142 4.75 19.40 12.45
C ASP A 142 4.01 20.06 13.63
N ASP A 143 2.96 20.85 13.38
CA ASP A 143 2.09 21.48 14.39
C ASP A 143 0.89 20.58 14.69
N GLU A 144 0.90 19.97 15.87
CA GLU A 144 -0.16 19.04 16.31
C GLU A 144 -1.54 19.70 16.42
N LYS A 145 -1.64 20.98 16.82
CA LYS A 145 -2.92 21.69 16.93
C LYS A 145 -3.52 21.90 15.55
N LYS A 146 -2.75 22.42 14.62
CA LYS A 146 -3.18 22.63 13.21
C LYS A 146 -3.54 21.31 12.54
N PHE A 147 -2.77 20.26 12.82
CA PHE A 147 -3.07 18.94 12.29
C PHE A 147 -4.38 18.38 12.84
N ASN A 148 -4.66 18.57 14.12
CA ASN A 148 -5.93 18.16 14.72
C ASN A 148 -7.13 18.95 14.19
N GLU A 149 -6.98 20.26 13.94
CA GLU A 149 -8.01 21.08 13.30
C GLU A 149 -8.28 20.60 11.87
N PHE A 150 -7.23 20.36 11.10
CA PHE A 150 -7.35 19.79 9.75
C PHE A 150 -8.09 18.46 9.78
N LYS A 151 -7.69 17.51 10.64
CA LYS A 151 -8.33 16.19 10.77
C LYS A 151 -9.82 16.29 11.07
N LYS A 152 -10.23 17.22 11.91
CA LYS A 152 -11.66 17.45 12.20
C LYS A 152 -12.43 17.98 11.00
N LYS A 153 -11.83 18.89 10.23
CA LYS A 153 -12.49 19.53 9.07
C LYS A 153 -12.49 18.65 7.83
N ALA A 154 -11.47 17.85 7.64
CA ALA A 154 -11.30 16.97 6.49
C ALA A 154 -11.73 15.52 6.75
N HIS A 155 -12.39 15.24 7.88
CA HIS A 155 -12.72 13.90 8.37
C HIS A 155 -13.33 12.99 7.29
N ASP A 156 -14.24 13.53 6.47
CA ASP A 156 -14.93 12.76 5.43
C ASP A 156 -14.03 12.34 4.26
N GLN A 157 -12.90 13.00 4.08
CA GLN A 157 -11.92 12.70 3.05
C GLN A 157 -10.66 12.02 3.60
N LEU A 158 -10.59 11.80 4.92
CA LEU A 158 -9.44 11.12 5.51
C LEU A 158 -9.59 9.61 5.44
N SER A 159 -8.47 8.95 5.18
CA SER A 159 -8.35 7.50 5.23
C SER A 159 -6.99 7.10 5.78
N VAL A 160 -6.84 5.81 6.05
CA VAL A 160 -5.57 5.21 6.44
C VAL A 160 -5.17 4.23 5.34
N ASP A 161 -3.93 4.27 4.91
CA ASP A 161 -3.41 3.31 3.94
C ASP A 161 -3.11 1.94 4.58
N GLY A 162 -2.77 0.94 3.77
CA GLY A 162 -2.43 -0.40 4.24
C GLY A 162 -1.24 -0.45 5.21
N GLY A 163 -0.38 0.58 5.22
CA GLY A 163 0.75 0.75 6.13
C GLY A 163 0.42 1.55 7.40
N GLY A 164 -0.82 2.00 7.58
CA GLY A 164 -1.25 2.77 8.75
C GLY A 164 -1.03 4.28 8.66
N HIS A 165 -0.68 4.82 7.49
CA HIS A 165 -0.41 6.24 7.31
C HIS A 165 -1.67 6.99 6.91
N LEU A 166 -1.80 8.20 7.46
CA LEU A 166 -2.94 9.07 7.18
C LEU A 166 -2.86 9.63 5.76
N THR A 167 -3.97 9.53 5.05
CA THR A 167 -4.12 10.01 3.68
C THR A 167 -5.36 10.86 3.52
N TYR A 168 -5.31 11.76 2.55
CA TYR A 168 -6.42 12.59 2.10
C TYR A 168 -6.88 12.11 0.72
N LEU A 169 -8.12 11.69 0.61
CA LEU A 169 -8.76 11.22 -0.63
C LEU A 169 -9.47 12.40 -1.30
N ALA A 170 -8.84 13.00 -2.30
CA ALA A 170 -9.40 14.17 -2.96
C ALA A 170 -10.38 13.76 -4.08
N PRO A 171 -11.60 14.30 -4.10
CA PRO A 171 -12.59 14.04 -5.16
C PRO A 171 -12.21 14.70 -6.49
N SER A 172 -11.38 15.72 -6.47
CA SER A 172 -10.85 16.39 -7.66
C SER A 172 -9.52 17.08 -7.38
N ARG A 173 -8.78 17.41 -8.44
CA ARG A 173 -7.54 18.22 -8.34
C ARG A 173 -7.83 19.62 -7.80
N VAL A 174 -8.95 20.20 -8.17
CA VAL A 174 -9.38 21.54 -7.67
C VAL A 174 -9.64 21.48 -6.17
N ASN A 175 -10.33 20.43 -5.70
CA ASN A 175 -10.55 20.24 -4.26
C ASN A 175 -9.21 20.10 -3.51
N LEU A 176 -8.26 19.33 -4.05
CA LEU A 176 -6.93 19.20 -3.45
C LEU A 176 -6.23 20.55 -3.35
N GLN A 177 -6.23 21.33 -4.42
CA GLN A 177 -5.62 22.67 -4.44
C GLN A 177 -6.25 23.61 -3.40
N LEU A 178 -7.57 23.64 -3.31
CA LEU A 178 -8.28 24.45 -2.31
C LEU A 178 -7.91 24.04 -0.88
N MET A 179 -7.72 22.74 -0.64
CA MET A 179 -7.30 22.25 0.67
C MET A 179 -5.86 22.64 0.98
N GLN A 180 -4.96 22.59 0.01
CA GLN A 180 -3.57 23.05 0.15
C GLN A 180 -3.49 24.55 0.46
N GLU A 181 -4.30 25.36 -0.21
CA GLU A 181 -4.37 26.81 0.02
C GLU A 181 -4.97 27.14 1.40
N ARG A 182 -5.98 26.39 1.82
CA ARG A 182 -6.65 26.58 3.13
C ARG A 182 -5.81 26.14 4.32
N TYR A 183 -4.98 25.12 4.12
CA TYR A 183 -4.15 24.53 5.15
C TYR A 183 -2.67 24.50 4.72
N PRO A 184 -2.01 25.67 4.64
CA PRO A 184 -0.63 25.78 4.13
C PRO A 184 0.41 25.08 5.02
N ASP A 185 0.08 24.81 6.28
CA ASP A 185 0.95 24.09 7.22
C ASP A 185 0.85 22.57 7.07
N ILE A 186 -0.16 22.08 6.34
CA ILE A 186 -0.31 20.64 6.07
C ILE A 186 0.47 20.29 4.82
N GLN A 187 1.35 19.31 4.95
CA GLN A 187 2.08 18.75 3.81
C GLN A 187 1.20 17.70 3.11
N PHE A 188 0.93 17.90 1.83
CA PHE A 188 0.20 16.95 0.98
C PHE A 188 1.20 16.30 0.02
N ARG A 189 1.73 15.15 0.38
CA ARG A 189 2.77 14.45 -0.37
C ARG A 189 2.15 13.50 -1.40
N ASN A 190 2.71 13.44 -2.60
CA ASN A 190 2.29 12.51 -3.66
C ASN A 190 3.04 11.17 -3.62
N THR A 191 4.06 11.09 -2.81
CA THR A 191 4.86 9.90 -2.55
C THR A 191 5.03 9.70 -1.06
N ARG A 192 5.27 8.46 -0.67
CA ARG A 192 5.70 8.09 0.66
C ARG A 192 7.03 7.34 0.53
N GLU A 193 8.00 7.74 1.30
CA GLU A 193 9.23 6.97 1.50
C GLU A 193 9.04 6.01 2.69
N HIS A 194 9.71 4.87 2.63
CA HIS A 194 9.72 3.87 3.70
C HIS A 194 10.58 4.31 4.88
#